data_2f7bb38f9235831f6360ec6f828ce6be
#
_entry.id   2f7bb38f9235831f6360ec6f828ce6be
#
_cell.length_a   1.000
_cell.length_b   1.000
_cell.length_c   1.000
_cell.angle_alpha   90.00
_cell.angle_beta   90.00
_cell.angle_gamma   90.00
#
_symmetry.space_group_name_H-M   'P 1'
#
loop_
_entity.id
_entity.type
_entity.pdbx_description
1 polymer ?
#
loop_
_entity_poly.entity_id
_entity_poly.type
_entity_poly.pdbx_seq_one_letter_code
_entity_poly.pdbx_strand_id
1 'polypeptide(L)'
;GNTIDIDNNGDVDALTDGLMILRYLFGIDGSALVNNVIGANADRTSTNDIENHLQQLADVPSNESRQPNIILIISDDHGLDSSAQYSLNNDSPTTPNLDQLASSGIIFDNAWATPVCTTTRSTMITGKYGVNSGVLNVGDIIPADSVILQRHIKNDPSTSNYASALIGKWHLGGSSPQA
;
A
#
# COMPACT_ATOMS: atom_id res chain seq x y z
N GLY A 1 -22.55 -1.75 1.07
CA GLY A 1 -21.46 -1.17 1.87
C GLY A 1 -20.16 -1.27 1.09
N ASN A 2 -19.18 -0.49 1.45
CA ASN A 2 -17.85 -0.57 0.84
C ASN A 2 -17.16 -1.85 1.34
N THR A 3 -16.63 -2.65 0.45
CA THR A 3 -16.01 -3.94 0.79
C THR A 3 -14.75 -3.81 1.65
N ILE A 4 -14.07 -2.68 1.59
CA ILE A 4 -12.86 -2.38 2.38
C ILE A 4 -13.14 -1.61 3.69
N ASP A 5 -14.40 -1.36 4.02
CA ASP A 5 -14.86 -0.95 5.33
C ASP A 5 -14.93 -2.19 6.23
N ILE A 6 -13.82 -2.48 6.86
CA ILE A 6 -13.58 -3.76 7.54
C ILE A 6 -14.38 -3.87 8.82
N ASP A 7 -14.54 -2.78 9.56
CA ASP A 7 -15.30 -2.74 10.80
C ASP A 7 -16.78 -2.31 10.60
N ASN A 8 -17.16 -1.97 9.37
CA ASN A 8 -18.51 -1.58 8.97
C ASN A 8 -19.05 -0.37 9.76
N ASN A 9 -18.21 0.65 9.93
CA ASN A 9 -18.59 1.89 10.59
C ASN A 9 -19.14 2.94 9.60
N GLY A 10 -19.10 2.66 8.30
CA GLY A 10 -19.54 3.53 7.21
C GLY A 10 -18.43 4.37 6.58
N ASP A 11 -17.26 4.43 7.20
CA ASP A 11 -16.09 5.13 6.72
C ASP A 11 -14.98 4.12 6.34
N VAL A 12 -14.05 4.52 5.52
CA VAL A 12 -12.86 3.73 5.20
C VAL A 12 -11.64 4.55 5.54
N ASP A 13 -10.94 4.18 6.58
CA ASP A 13 -9.77 4.91 7.01
C ASP A 13 -8.51 4.05 7.19
N ALA A 14 -7.36 4.72 7.13
CA ALA A 14 -6.06 4.06 7.12
C ALA A 14 -5.67 3.45 8.47
N LEU A 15 -6.15 4.02 9.58
CA LEU A 15 -5.74 3.65 10.94
C LEU A 15 -6.62 2.57 11.56
N THR A 16 -7.78 2.32 10.96
CA THR A 16 -8.70 1.23 11.33
C THR A 16 -8.68 0.15 10.24
N ASP A 17 -9.43 0.32 9.17
CA ASP A 17 -9.57 -0.67 8.10
C ASP A 17 -8.24 -1.02 7.43
N GLY A 18 -7.48 -0.01 7.03
CA GLY A 18 -6.20 -0.21 6.38
C GLY A 18 -5.21 -0.97 7.24
N LEU A 19 -5.19 -0.69 8.55
CA LEU A 19 -4.29 -1.39 9.46
C LEU A 19 -4.75 -2.84 9.73
N MET A 20 -6.05 -3.11 9.80
CA MET A 20 -6.58 -4.47 9.90
C MET A 20 -6.25 -5.30 8.66
N ILE A 21 -6.43 -4.74 7.47
CA ILE A 21 -6.03 -5.39 6.20
C ILE A 21 -4.54 -5.73 6.21
N LEU A 22 -3.67 -4.78 6.56
CA LEU A 22 -2.23 -5.00 6.61
C LEU A 22 -1.85 -6.09 7.63
N ARG A 23 -2.40 -6.03 8.84
CA ARG A 23 -2.16 -7.04 9.88
C ARG A 23 -2.53 -8.44 9.38
N TYR A 24 -3.71 -8.59 8.77
CA TYR A 24 -4.17 -9.86 8.22
C TYR A 24 -3.24 -10.38 7.11
N LEU A 25 -2.82 -9.52 6.20
CA LEU A 25 -1.91 -9.88 5.11
C LEU A 25 -0.52 -10.32 5.62
N PHE A 26 -0.10 -9.82 6.79
CA PHE A 26 1.12 -10.26 7.47
C PHE A 26 0.92 -11.49 8.37
N GLY A 27 -0.25 -12.13 8.31
CA GLY A 27 -0.54 -13.33 9.11
C GLY A 27 -0.78 -13.05 10.58
N ILE A 28 -1.12 -11.81 10.95
CA ILE A 28 -1.52 -11.45 12.30
C ILE A 28 -3.00 -11.78 12.45
N ASP A 29 -3.34 -12.59 13.45
CA ASP A 29 -4.68 -13.06 13.73
C ASP A 29 -5.12 -12.78 15.18
N GLY A 30 -6.30 -13.25 15.53
CA GLY A 30 -6.83 -13.15 16.87
C GLY A 30 -6.96 -11.71 17.37
N SER A 31 -6.81 -11.53 18.67
CA SER A 31 -6.94 -10.20 19.30
C SER A 31 -5.90 -9.19 18.82
N ALA A 32 -4.74 -9.64 18.33
CA ALA A 32 -3.70 -8.76 17.80
C ALA A 32 -4.12 -8.09 16.50
N LEU A 33 -4.96 -8.74 15.70
CA LEU A 33 -5.54 -8.19 14.47
C LEU A 33 -6.35 -6.92 14.73
N VAL A 34 -7.20 -6.93 15.77
CA VAL A 34 -8.20 -5.89 16.04
C VAL A 34 -7.81 -4.92 17.14
N ASN A 35 -6.72 -5.15 17.86
CA ASN A 35 -6.35 -4.35 19.03
C ASN A 35 -6.07 -2.88 18.66
N ASN A 36 -6.86 -1.98 19.26
CA ASN A 36 -6.79 -0.52 19.08
C ASN A 36 -6.98 -0.03 17.63
N VAL A 37 -7.67 -0.79 16.79
CA VAL A 37 -7.89 -0.44 15.37
C VAL A 37 -9.35 -0.56 14.92
N ILE A 38 -10.28 -0.74 15.83
CA ILE A 38 -11.72 -0.68 15.53
C ILE A 38 -12.16 0.77 15.61
N GLY A 39 -12.81 1.26 14.56
CA GLY A 39 -13.30 2.62 14.45
C GLY A 39 -14.47 2.90 15.37
N ALA A 40 -14.78 4.19 15.55
CA ALA A 40 -15.98 4.60 16.26
C ALA A 40 -17.22 4.17 15.48
N ASN A 41 -18.27 3.74 16.20
CA ASN A 41 -19.54 3.26 15.64
C ASN A 41 -19.43 2.01 14.76
N ALA A 42 -18.39 1.21 14.92
CA ALA A 42 -18.24 -0.03 14.19
C ALA A 42 -19.36 -1.03 14.53
N ASP A 43 -20.00 -1.57 13.50
CA ASP A 43 -20.98 -2.66 13.65
C ASP A 43 -20.27 -4.02 13.74
N ARG A 44 -19.10 -4.16 13.07
CA ARG A 44 -18.29 -5.36 13.11
C ARG A 44 -17.14 -5.17 14.09
N THR A 45 -17.29 -5.68 15.30
CA THR A 45 -16.33 -5.48 16.40
C THR A 45 -15.67 -6.78 16.88
N SER A 46 -16.29 -7.92 16.57
CA SER A 46 -15.72 -9.20 16.97
C SER A 46 -14.57 -9.60 16.07
N THR A 47 -13.50 -10.13 16.68
CA THR A 47 -12.32 -10.63 15.95
C THR A 47 -12.72 -11.65 14.88
N ASN A 48 -13.59 -12.59 15.21
CA ASN A 48 -14.03 -13.63 14.27
C ASN A 48 -14.80 -13.06 13.09
N ASP A 49 -15.65 -12.05 13.30
CA ASP A 49 -16.41 -11.44 12.21
C ASP A 49 -15.49 -10.65 11.27
N ILE A 50 -14.47 -9.99 11.84
CA ILE A 50 -13.45 -9.27 11.09
C ILE A 50 -12.57 -10.25 10.29
N GLU A 51 -12.08 -11.31 10.92
CA GLU A 51 -11.31 -12.36 10.23
C GLU A 51 -12.11 -13.02 9.11
N ASN A 52 -13.36 -13.38 9.35
CA ASN A 52 -14.24 -13.95 8.34
C ASN A 52 -14.47 -13.00 7.16
N HIS A 53 -14.64 -11.71 7.43
CA HIS A 53 -14.78 -10.70 6.39
C HIS A 53 -13.49 -10.55 5.58
N LEU A 54 -12.34 -10.45 6.23
CA LEU A 54 -11.03 -10.40 5.58
C LEU A 54 -10.75 -11.68 4.77
N GLN A 55 -11.11 -12.84 5.32
CA GLN A 55 -11.01 -14.12 4.62
C GLN A 55 -11.89 -14.14 3.37
N GLN A 56 -13.13 -13.65 3.44
CA GLN A 56 -14.00 -13.54 2.27
C GLN A 56 -13.47 -12.58 1.22
N LEU A 57 -12.78 -11.51 1.61
CA LEU A 57 -12.09 -10.61 0.69
C LEU A 57 -10.86 -11.29 0.05
N ALA A 58 -10.19 -12.17 0.79
CA ALA A 58 -9.05 -12.94 0.31
C ALA A 58 -9.47 -14.17 -0.51
N ASP A 59 -10.64 -14.77 -0.21
CA ASP A 59 -11.18 -15.95 -0.90
C ASP A 59 -11.94 -15.56 -2.19
N VAL A 60 -11.20 -15.10 -3.19
CA VAL A 60 -11.74 -15.05 -4.54
C VAL A 60 -11.84 -16.49 -5.06
N PRO A 61 -12.99 -16.95 -5.61
CA PRO A 61 -13.16 -18.32 -6.06
C PRO A 61 -12.05 -18.77 -7.02
N SER A 62 -11.46 -19.92 -6.74
CA SER A 62 -10.22 -20.44 -7.31
C SER A 62 -10.33 -20.99 -8.75
N ASN A 63 -11.29 -20.56 -9.57
CA ASN A 63 -11.50 -21.13 -10.89
C ASN A 63 -11.20 -20.20 -12.08
N GLU A 64 -10.65 -19.04 -11.81
CA GLU A 64 -10.03 -18.18 -12.83
C GLU A 64 -8.55 -18.02 -12.46
N SER A 65 -7.67 -17.80 -13.42
CA SER A 65 -6.24 -17.55 -13.17
C SER A 65 -6.09 -16.46 -12.09
N ARG A 66 -5.75 -16.86 -10.86
CA ARG A 66 -5.65 -15.94 -9.71
C ARG A 66 -4.69 -14.83 -10.06
N GLN A 67 -5.22 -13.65 -10.25
CA GLN A 67 -4.39 -12.45 -10.34
C GLN A 67 -3.76 -12.21 -8.96
N PRO A 68 -2.45 -11.98 -8.87
CA PRO A 68 -1.77 -11.79 -7.60
C PRO A 68 -2.23 -10.51 -6.92
N ASN A 69 -2.31 -10.50 -5.60
CA ASN A 69 -2.40 -9.25 -4.85
C ASN A 69 -1.11 -8.46 -5.00
N ILE A 70 -1.23 -7.15 -5.17
CA ILE A 70 -0.08 -6.25 -5.37
C ILE A 70 -0.05 -5.26 -4.20
N ILE A 71 1.01 -5.29 -3.42
CA ILE A 71 1.25 -4.35 -2.32
C ILE A 71 2.49 -3.54 -2.65
N LEU A 72 2.31 -2.22 -2.77
CA LEU A 72 3.40 -1.26 -2.93
C LEU A 72 3.60 -0.51 -1.63
N ILE A 73 4.73 -0.73 -0.97
CA ILE A 73 5.10 -0.06 0.27
C ILE A 73 6.22 0.93 -0.03
N ILE A 74 5.98 2.20 0.26
CA ILE A 74 6.95 3.29 0.09
C ILE A 74 7.30 3.82 1.47
N SER A 75 8.51 3.54 1.93
CA SER A 75 9.07 4.17 3.13
C SER A 75 9.37 5.64 2.84
N ASP A 76 9.16 6.52 3.83
CA ASP A 76 9.44 7.94 3.72
C ASP A 76 10.74 8.26 4.45
N ASP A 77 11.63 9.00 3.80
CA ASP A 77 12.95 9.39 4.32
C ASP A 77 13.81 8.22 4.85
N HIS A 78 13.68 7.05 4.23
CA HIS A 78 14.46 5.87 4.56
C HIS A 78 15.69 5.79 3.64
N GLY A 79 16.84 6.12 4.19
CA GLY A 79 18.10 6.06 3.48
C GLY A 79 18.63 4.64 3.31
N LEU A 80 19.44 4.43 2.30
CA LEU A 80 20.08 3.13 2.03
C LEU A 80 20.99 2.69 3.20
N ASP A 81 21.62 3.64 3.89
CA ASP A 81 22.43 3.45 5.08
C ASP A 81 21.63 2.96 6.30
N SER A 82 20.32 3.18 6.30
CA SER A 82 19.40 2.69 7.33
C SER A 82 18.82 1.31 7.02
N SER A 83 19.19 0.73 5.87
CA SER A 83 18.71 -0.58 5.41
C SER A 83 19.78 -1.64 5.61
N ALA A 84 19.59 -2.53 6.60
CA ALA A 84 20.52 -3.60 6.92
C ALA A 84 20.76 -4.55 5.72
N GLN A 85 19.80 -4.66 4.80
CA GLN A 85 19.86 -5.51 3.61
C GLN A 85 20.98 -5.13 2.63
N TYR A 86 21.46 -3.88 2.69
CA TYR A 86 22.52 -3.38 1.77
C TYR A 86 23.91 -3.31 2.42
N SER A 87 24.05 -3.65 3.68
CA SER A 87 25.34 -3.74 4.39
C SER A 87 26.24 -2.50 4.28
N LEU A 88 25.66 -1.31 4.12
CA LEU A 88 26.42 -0.05 4.04
C LEU A 88 26.77 0.53 5.39
N ASN A 89 26.02 0.15 6.44
CA ASN A 89 26.21 0.64 7.79
C ASN A 89 26.10 -0.53 8.80
N ASN A 90 26.98 -0.53 9.80
CA ASN A 90 26.95 -1.55 10.85
C ASN A 90 25.92 -1.24 11.95
N ASP A 91 25.40 -0.01 12.00
CA ASP A 91 24.46 0.47 13.00
C ASP A 91 23.02 0.62 12.45
N SER A 92 22.70 -0.10 11.38
CA SER A 92 21.36 -0.08 10.81
C SER A 92 20.31 -0.63 11.79
N PRO A 93 19.09 -0.07 11.82
CA PRO A 93 18.01 -0.57 12.65
C PRO A 93 17.69 -2.04 12.36
N THR A 94 17.29 -2.77 13.36
CA THR A 94 16.83 -4.16 13.19
C THR A 94 15.45 -4.16 12.54
N THR A 95 15.34 -4.77 11.36
CA THR A 95 14.11 -4.84 10.56
C THR A 95 13.80 -6.29 10.13
N PRO A 96 13.46 -7.19 11.08
CA PRO A 96 13.40 -8.63 10.83
C PRO A 96 12.38 -9.01 9.73
N ASN A 97 11.29 -8.27 9.59
CA ASN A 97 10.30 -8.52 8.54
C ASN A 97 10.83 -8.13 7.15
N LEU A 98 11.61 -7.05 7.05
CA LEU A 98 12.27 -6.67 5.80
C LEU A 98 13.39 -7.67 5.47
N ASP A 99 14.12 -8.16 6.47
CA ASP A 99 15.14 -9.20 6.28
C ASP A 99 14.51 -10.49 5.73
N GLN A 100 13.37 -10.89 6.29
CA GLN A 100 12.63 -12.06 5.80
C GLN A 100 12.14 -11.85 4.36
N LEU A 101 11.57 -10.69 4.04
CA LEU A 101 11.13 -10.36 2.70
C LEU A 101 12.31 -10.36 1.72
N ALA A 102 13.43 -9.76 2.08
CA ALA A 102 14.64 -9.73 1.28
C ALA A 102 15.22 -11.13 1.03
N SER A 103 15.21 -12.00 2.04
CA SER A 103 15.72 -13.38 1.92
C SER A 103 14.88 -14.27 1.01
N SER A 104 13.58 -13.98 0.86
CA SER A 104 12.63 -14.75 0.03
C SER A 104 12.32 -14.07 -1.30
N GLY A 105 12.75 -12.84 -1.50
CA GLY A 105 12.45 -12.00 -2.65
C GLY A 105 13.68 -11.63 -3.48
N ILE A 106 13.62 -10.46 -4.10
CA ILE A 106 14.70 -9.89 -4.91
C ILE A 106 15.09 -8.53 -4.33
N ILE A 107 16.38 -8.32 -4.11
CA ILE A 107 16.95 -7.02 -3.74
C ILE A 107 17.51 -6.38 -5.02
N PHE A 108 17.21 -5.11 -5.24
CA PHE A 108 17.69 -4.34 -6.38
C PHE A 108 18.81 -3.39 -5.93
N ASP A 109 20.06 -3.71 -6.24
CA ASP A 109 21.22 -2.90 -5.85
C ASP A 109 21.32 -1.57 -6.60
N ASN A 110 20.70 -1.46 -7.76
CA ASN A 110 20.78 -0.31 -8.66
C ASN A 110 19.40 0.35 -8.88
N ALA A 111 18.53 0.34 -7.88
CA ALA A 111 17.28 1.11 -7.92
C ALA A 111 17.53 2.54 -7.40
N TRP A 112 17.10 3.54 -8.15
CA TRP A 112 17.34 4.95 -7.83
C TRP A 112 16.04 5.66 -7.51
N ALA A 113 16.02 6.35 -6.39
CA ALA A 113 15.00 7.33 -6.04
C ALA A 113 15.48 8.74 -6.43
N THR A 114 14.56 9.65 -6.65
CA THR A 114 14.90 11.08 -6.74
C THR A 114 15.11 11.65 -5.34
N PRO A 115 15.83 12.79 -5.20
CA PRO A 115 16.19 13.32 -3.88
C PRO A 115 15.02 13.68 -2.97
N VAL A 116 13.81 13.88 -3.52
CA VAL A 116 12.64 14.31 -2.75
C VAL A 116 11.45 13.37 -2.96
N CYS A 117 10.62 13.27 -1.93
CA CYS A 117 9.49 12.33 -1.85
C CYS A 117 8.45 12.54 -2.95
N THR A 118 8.06 13.78 -3.27
CA THR A 118 7.04 14.09 -4.30
C THR A 118 7.44 13.54 -5.66
N THR A 119 8.66 13.80 -6.11
CA THR A 119 9.15 13.34 -7.42
C THR A 119 9.31 11.83 -7.48
N THR A 120 9.82 11.20 -6.41
CA THR A 120 9.91 9.74 -6.31
C THR A 120 8.53 9.08 -6.39
N ARG A 121 7.57 9.58 -5.60
CA ARG A 121 6.20 9.07 -5.60
C ARG A 121 5.54 9.21 -6.97
N SER A 122 5.71 10.37 -7.62
CA SER A 122 5.24 10.59 -8.99
C SER A 122 5.86 9.60 -9.98
N THR A 123 7.16 9.39 -9.91
CA THR A 123 7.87 8.45 -10.80
C THR A 123 7.35 7.02 -10.63
N MET A 124 7.18 6.57 -9.39
CA MET A 124 6.68 5.22 -9.10
C MET A 124 5.24 5.00 -9.58
N ILE A 125 4.38 5.99 -9.41
CA ILE A 125 2.95 5.88 -9.73
C ILE A 125 2.67 6.08 -11.21
N THR A 126 3.45 6.93 -11.90
CA THR A 126 3.25 7.22 -13.34
C THR A 126 4.14 6.40 -14.26
N GLY A 127 5.21 5.79 -13.76
CA GLY A 127 6.26 5.19 -14.58
C GLY A 127 7.06 6.22 -15.39
N LYS A 128 7.00 7.51 -15.06
CA LYS A 128 7.66 8.60 -15.79
C LYS A 128 8.62 9.36 -14.88
N TYR A 129 9.80 9.68 -15.39
CA TYR A 129 10.67 10.63 -14.71
C TYR A 129 10.03 12.00 -14.52
N GLY A 130 10.44 12.75 -13.51
CA GLY A 130 9.87 14.06 -13.16
C GLY A 130 9.81 15.03 -14.33
N VAL A 131 10.83 15.05 -15.19
CA VAL A 131 10.86 15.90 -16.42
C VAL A 131 9.72 15.56 -17.40
N ASN A 132 9.23 14.34 -17.40
CA ASN A 132 8.16 13.88 -18.29
C ASN A 132 6.78 13.91 -17.62
N SER A 133 6.73 13.89 -16.29
CA SER A 133 5.48 13.99 -15.52
C SER A 133 5.15 15.44 -15.13
N GLY A 134 6.11 16.35 -15.21
CA GLY A 134 5.98 17.74 -14.76
C GLY A 134 6.12 17.91 -13.24
N VAL A 135 6.46 16.85 -12.51
CA VAL A 135 6.62 16.86 -11.05
C VAL A 135 8.11 16.86 -10.71
N LEU A 136 8.66 18.04 -10.44
CA LEU A 136 10.11 18.25 -10.26
C LEU A 136 10.49 18.58 -8.82
N ASN A 137 9.57 19.14 -8.04
CA ASN A 137 9.85 19.65 -6.71
C ASN A 137 8.84 19.17 -5.67
N VAL A 138 9.17 19.36 -4.41
CA VAL A 138 8.21 19.20 -3.31
C VAL A 138 7.08 20.21 -3.47
N GLY A 139 5.84 19.74 -3.39
CA GLY A 139 4.65 20.58 -3.55
C GLY A 139 4.13 20.66 -4.99
N ASP A 140 4.85 20.14 -5.97
CA ASP A 140 4.30 19.99 -7.32
C ASP A 140 3.11 19.02 -7.29
N ILE A 141 2.16 19.27 -8.20
CA ILE A 141 0.92 18.52 -8.30
C ILE A 141 0.98 17.67 -9.55
N ILE A 142 0.66 16.40 -9.41
CA ILE A 142 0.50 15.52 -10.58
C ILE A 142 -0.70 16.00 -11.41
N PRO A 143 -0.55 16.19 -12.74
CA PRO A 143 -1.68 16.58 -13.60
C PRO A 143 -2.85 15.61 -13.45
N ALA A 144 -4.07 16.14 -13.36
CA ALA A 144 -5.28 15.35 -13.12
C ALA A 144 -5.58 14.31 -14.21
N ASP A 145 -5.08 14.53 -15.43
CA ASP A 145 -5.21 13.62 -16.58
C ASP A 145 -4.07 12.60 -16.68
N SER A 146 -3.10 12.66 -15.76
CA SER A 146 -1.99 11.70 -15.75
C SER A 146 -2.50 10.27 -15.65
N VAL A 147 -1.93 9.41 -16.48
CA VAL A 147 -2.12 7.97 -16.33
C VAL A 147 -1.28 7.51 -15.15
N ILE A 148 -1.95 7.11 -14.08
CA ILE A 148 -1.35 6.53 -12.89
C ILE A 148 -1.62 5.03 -12.84
N LEU A 149 -0.79 4.31 -12.09
CA LEU A 149 -0.86 2.85 -11.98
C LEU A 149 -2.27 2.35 -11.66
N GLN A 150 -2.94 2.93 -10.67
CA GLN A 150 -4.28 2.52 -10.25
C GLN A 150 -5.31 2.73 -11.38
N ARG A 151 -5.24 3.87 -12.07
CA ARG A 151 -6.13 4.16 -13.20
C ARG A 151 -5.84 3.24 -14.39
N HIS A 152 -4.56 2.92 -14.62
CA HIS A 152 -4.17 1.97 -15.66
C HIS A 152 -4.75 0.58 -15.38
N ILE A 153 -4.55 0.07 -14.17
CA ILE A 153 -5.11 -1.21 -13.72
C ILE A 153 -6.64 -1.23 -13.86
N LYS A 154 -7.31 -0.15 -13.45
CA LYS A 154 -8.78 -0.07 -13.50
C LYS A 154 -9.34 -0.03 -14.91
N ASN A 155 -8.63 0.61 -15.84
CA ASN A 155 -9.09 0.79 -17.21
C ASN A 155 -8.75 -0.38 -18.14
N ASP A 156 -7.84 -1.26 -17.76
CA ASP A 156 -7.53 -2.45 -18.53
C ASP A 156 -8.58 -3.55 -18.26
N PRO A 157 -9.26 -4.07 -19.29
CA PRO A 157 -10.29 -5.09 -19.11
C PRO A 157 -9.81 -6.34 -18.40
N SER A 158 -8.53 -6.72 -18.54
CA SER A 158 -7.95 -7.90 -17.90
C SER A 158 -7.68 -7.73 -16.40
N THR A 159 -7.61 -6.47 -15.92
CA THR A 159 -7.30 -6.13 -14.53
C THR A 159 -8.35 -5.24 -13.87
N SER A 160 -9.45 -4.93 -14.56
CA SER A 160 -10.50 -4.02 -14.09
C SER A 160 -11.25 -4.49 -12.83
N ASN A 161 -11.12 -5.78 -12.48
CA ASN A 161 -11.66 -6.38 -11.26
C ASN A 161 -10.81 -6.13 -10.01
N TYR A 162 -9.58 -5.59 -10.15
CA TYR A 162 -8.81 -5.21 -8.98
C TYR A 162 -9.49 -4.09 -8.19
N ALA A 163 -9.58 -4.25 -6.89
CA ALA A 163 -9.83 -3.16 -5.95
C ALA A 163 -8.51 -2.49 -5.61
N SER A 164 -8.48 -1.16 -5.61
CA SER A 164 -7.29 -0.38 -5.26
C SER A 164 -7.55 0.40 -3.97
N ALA A 165 -6.57 0.43 -3.09
CA ALA A 165 -6.57 1.26 -1.89
C ALA A 165 -5.27 2.06 -1.78
N LEU A 166 -5.36 3.30 -1.33
CA LEU A 166 -4.22 4.13 -0.98
C LEU A 166 -4.29 4.43 0.52
N ILE A 167 -3.21 4.11 1.22
CA ILE A 167 -3.13 4.27 2.67
C ILE A 167 -1.91 5.12 3.00
N GLY A 168 -2.07 6.17 3.79
CA GLY A 168 -0.99 7.05 4.23
C GLY A 168 -0.69 8.20 3.28
N LYS A 169 0.61 8.56 3.14
CA LYS A 169 1.06 9.77 2.46
C LYS A 169 0.90 9.71 0.94
N TRP A 170 0.04 10.54 0.36
CA TRP A 170 -0.08 10.74 -1.08
C TRP A 170 1.01 11.69 -1.62
N HIS A 171 1.02 12.92 -1.17
CA HIS A 171 2.02 13.97 -1.44
C HIS A 171 2.21 14.34 -2.93
N LEU A 172 1.16 14.19 -3.74
CA LEU A 172 1.15 14.57 -5.15
C LEU A 172 0.10 15.64 -5.46
N GLY A 173 -0.33 16.38 -4.44
CA GLY A 173 -1.35 17.44 -4.50
C GLY A 173 -2.76 16.92 -4.67
N GLY A 174 -3.76 17.81 -4.46
CA GLY A 174 -5.16 17.45 -4.59
C GLY A 174 -5.66 16.43 -3.57
N SER A 175 -6.90 15.98 -3.74
CA SER A 175 -7.40 14.76 -3.13
C SER A 175 -6.76 13.55 -3.83
N SER A 176 -6.48 12.48 -3.08
CA SER A 176 -6.06 11.22 -3.70
C SER A 176 -7.01 10.86 -4.84
N PRO A 177 -6.50 10.35 -5.99
CA PRO A 177 -7.38 9.91 -7.04
C PRO A 177 -8.31 8.85 -6.48
N GLN A 178 -9.61 9.09 -6.60
CA GLN A 178 -10.57 8.04 -6.31
C GLN A 178 -10.36 6.93 -7.34
N ALA A 179 -10.12 5.73 -6.84
CA ALA A 179 -9.99 4.52 -7.64
C ALA A 179 -11.29 4.18 -8.37
#